data_ad6155119796a10cdb64aee2f17cfc10
#
_entry.id   ad6155119796a10cdb64aee2f17cfc10
#
_cell.length_a   1.000
_cell.length_b   1.000
_cell.length_c   1.000
_cell.angle_alpha   90.00
_cell.angle_beta   90.00
_cell.angle_gamma   90.00
#
_symmetry.space_group_name_H-M   'P 1'
#
loop_
_entity.id
_entity.type
_entity.pdbx_description
1 polymer ?
#
loop_
_entity_poly.entity_id
_entity_poly.type
_entity_poly.pdbx_seq_one_letter_code
_entity_poly.pdbx_strand_id
1 'polypeptide(L)'
;MGIPAKWNLTIGHLPHGPLNKISDVPGVTVGHCTLADGDVQTGVTALLPHPGDLFHEKLLAASHVINGFGKTTGLVQIDELGTLETPILFTNTLSVGTVETALVKYMLAQNPDICETTGSVNPVVCECNDSGLNDIRGLHVTEQNVFDALADCKADFAEGAVGAGRGMRCHGLKGGIGSASRVVELDGKNYTIGSLVLSNHAMFDDLMVGGTPIQQLLEAHIPPHEDKGSIITELATDIPLSERQLRRLCHRALVGLSRTGSYSGNGSGEIVLAFTTANRMPHYADKALLPMTMLHDDAINPLFRAVAECVEESVLSSLFHAETVTGYHGKTVPCLTDLLEGKIERKE
;
A
#
# COMPACT_ATOMS: atom_id res chain seq x y z
N MET A 1 -14.76 -1.82 5.66
CA MET A 1 -15.30 -1.04 6.78
C MET A 1 -14.84 0.43 6.78
N GLY A 2 -13.72 0.79 6.12
CA GLY A 2 -13.24 2.17 6.06
C GLY A 2 -13.08 2.84 7.43
N ILE A 3 -12.96 4.16 7.44
CA ILE A 3 -12.87 4.94 8.70
C ILE A 3 -14.10 4.64 9.57
N PRO A 4 -13.92 4.31 10.88
CA PRO A 4 -15.03 3.91 11.72
C PRO A 4 -16.17 4.95 11.76
N ALA A 5 -17.41 4.49 11.59
CA ALA A 5 -18.60 5.34 11.47
C ALA A 5 -18.81 6.33 12.65
N LYS A 6 -18.27 6.01 13.85
CA LYS A 6 -18.33 6.90 15.02
C LYS A 6 -17.68 8.27 14.79
N TRP A 7 -16.77 8.40 13.80
CA TRP A 7 -16.10 9.65 13.46
C TRP A 7 -16.89 10.52 12.49
N ASN A 8 -17.98 9.99 11.90
CA ASN A 8 -18.86 10.67 10.94
C ASN A 8 -18.10 11.41 9.83
N LEU A 9 -17.03 10.77 9.33
CA LEU A 9 -16.14 11.29 8.30
C LEU A 9 -16.44 10.58 6.97
N THR A 10 -16.73 11.36 5.94
CA THR A 10 -16.91 10.87 4.57
C THR A 10 -15.85 11.49 3.69
N ILE A 11 -15.08 10.65 3.01
CA ILE A 11 -14.03 11.08 2.08
C ILE A 11 -14.52 10.88 0.65
N GLY A 12 -14.51 11.98 -0.10
CA GLY A 12 -14.92 11.96 -1.51
C GLY A 12 -16.43 11.86 -1.75
N HIS A 13 -16.79 11.50 -2.98
CA HIS A 13 -18.18 11.47 -3.47
C HIS A 13 -18.57 10.14 -4.12
N LEU A 14 -17.59 9.33 -4.53
CA LEU A 14 -17.85 8.05 -5.18
C LEU A 14 -18.25 7.00 -4.15
N PRO A 15 -19.18 6.08 -4.48
CA PRO A 15 -19.51 4.97 -3.61
C PRO A 15 -18.31 4.03 -3.44
N HIS A 16 -18.17 3.45 -2.23
CA HIS A 16 -17.16 2.42 -1.98
C HIS A 16 -17.68 1.02 -2.28
N GLY A 17 -16.75 0.07 -2.42
CA GLY A 17 -17.06 -1.35 -2.44
C GLY A 17 -17.50 -1.86 -1.05
N PRO A 18 -17.89 -3.13 -0.96
CA PRO A 18 -18.49 -3.70 0.26
C PRO A 18 -17.63 -3.64 1.51
N LEU A 19 -16.31 -3.81 1.39
CA LEU A 19 -15.34 -3.75 2.48
C LEU A 19 -14.67 -2.39 2.62
N ASN A 20 -14.78 -1.54 1.58
CA ASN A 20 -13.99 -0.33 1.41
C ASN A 20 -12.49 -0.60 1.55
N LYS A 21 -11.99 -1.63 0.87
CA LYS A 21 -10.60 -2.08 0.85
C LYS A 21 -10.14 -2.40 -0.57
N ILE A 22 -8.83 -2.46 -0.79
CA ILE A 22 -8.26 -2.86 -2.10
C ILE A 22 -8.78 -4.24 -2.54
N SER A 23 -9.12 -5.10 -1.62
CA SER A 23 -9.68 -6.43 -1.84
C SER A 23 -11.13 -6.44 -2.36
N ASP A 24 -11.80 -5.29 -2.47
CA ASP A 24 -13.05 -5.18 -3.24
C ASP A 24 -12.80 -5.33 -4.75
N VAL A 25 -11.56 -5.20 -5.21
CA VAL A 25 -11.15 -5.60 -6.55
C VAL A 25 -11.13 -7.13 -6.61
N PRO A 26 -11.91 -7.76 -7.51
CA PRO A 26 -12.06 -9.20 -7.54
C PRO A 26 -10.73 -9.96 -7.64
N GLY A 27 -10.51 -10.89 -6.70
CA GLY A 27 -9.33 -11.76 -6.64
C GLY A 27 -8.17 -11.20 -5.82
N VAL A 28 -8.18 -9.92 -5.45
CA VAL A 28 -7.14 -9.31 -4.61
C VAL A 28 -7.33 -9.71 -3.15
N THR A 29 -6.25 -10.12 -2.50
CA THR A 29 -6.22 -10.42 -1.06
C THR A 29 -4.96 -9.87 -0.41
N VAL A 30 -5.02 -9.63 0.91
CA VAL A 30 -3.90 -9.09 1.70
C VAL A 30 -3.74 -9.89 2.98
N GLY A 31 -2.49 -10.16 3.37
CA GLY A 31 -2.17 -10.88 4.61
C GLY A 31 -1.00 -10.25 5.34
N HIS A 32 -0.86 -10.58 6.62
CA HIS A 32 0.12 -9.98 7.51
C HIS A 32 0.84 -11.02 8.38
N CYS A 33 2.14 -10.80 8.59
CA CYS A 33 2.87 -11.37 9.69
C CYS A 33 3.43 -10.22 10.53
N THR A 34 2.93 -10.06 11.76
CA THR A 34 3.29 -8.95 12.66
C THR A 34 4.27 -9.43 13.72
N LEU A 35 5.39 -8.72 13.86
CA LEU A 35 6.37 -8.90 14.93
C LEU A 35 6.23 -7.76 15.93
N ALA A 36 5.71 -8.05 17.13
CA ALA A 36 5.34 -7.07 18.15
C ALA A 36 5.78 -7.56 19.54
N ASP A 37 7.08 -7.47 19.82
CA ASP A 37 7.67 -7.88 21.09
C ASP A 37 8.75 -6.90 21.55
N GLY A 38 8.48 -6.14 22.62
CA GLY A 38 9.40 -5.16 23.19
C GLY A 38 9.93 -4.16 22.15
N ASP A 39 11.22 -4.18 21.90
CA ASP A 39 11.92 -3.30 20.94
C ASP A 39 11.69 -3.71 19.46
N VAL A 40 11.12 -4.89 19.22
CA VAL A 40 10.82 -5.40 17.87
C VAL A 40 9.40 -5.01 17.49
N GLN A 41 9.26 -4.05 16.60
CA GLN A 41 7.97 -3.53 16.11
C GLN A 41 8.01 -3.41 14.58
N THR A 42 7.83 -4.54 13.89
CA THR A 42 7.97 -4.66 12.43
C THR A 42 7.10 -5.78 11.88
N GLY A 43 7.31 -6.18 10.64
CA GLY A 43 6.63 -7.32 10.05
C GLY A 43 6.67 -7.33 8.52
N VAL A 44 5.83 -8.19 7.96
CA VAL A 44 5.64 -8.35 6.52
C VAL A 44 4.14 -8.24 6.21
N THR A 45 3.82 -7.54 5.13
CA THR A 45 2.49 -7.55 4.52
C THR A 45 2.62 -8.11 3.12
N ALA A 46 1.73 -9.01 2.73
CA ALA A 46 1.65 -9.58 1.39
C ALA A 46 0.36 -9.13 0.70
N LEU A 47 0.45 -8.77 -0.58
CA LEU A 47 -0.68 -8.54 -1.46
C LEU A 47 -0.62 -9.56 -2.58
N LEU A 48 -1.67 -10.39 -2.70
CA LEU A 48 -1.88 -11.31 -3.81
C LEU A 48 -2.82 -10.65 -4.82
N PRO A 49 -2.35 -10.32 -6.03
CA PRO A 49 -3.16 -9.64 -7.06
C PRO A 49 -4.29 -10.49 -7.63
N HIS A 50 -4.13 -11.80 -7.64
CA HIS A 50 -5.16 -12.78 -8.00
C HIS A 50 -4.81 -14.19 -7.48
N PRO A 51 -5.78 -15.13 -7.39
CA PRO A 51 -5.57 -16.45 -6.80
C PRO A 51 -4.88 -17.45 -7.73
N GLY A 52 -4.62 -17.10 -9.00
CA GLY A 52 -3.97 -17.97 -9.99
C GLY A 52 -2.44 -17.85 -9.96
N ASP A 53 -1.80 -18.49 -10.92
CA ASP A 53 -0.35 -18.45 -11.10
C ASP A 53 0.07 -17.12 -11.76
N LEU A 54 0.61 -16.21 -10.96
CA LEU A 54 1.04 -14.88 -11.39
C LEU A 54 2.19 -14.91 -12.41
N PHE A 55 3.04 -15.92 -12.34
CA PHE A 55 4.15 -16.04 -13.27
C PHE A 55 3.69 -16.40 -14.67
N HIS A 56 2.76 -17.36 -14.78
CA HIS A 56 2.23 -17.80 -16.07
C HIS A 56 1.08 -16.92 -16.60
N GLU A 57 0.36 -16.21 -15.71
CA GLU A 57 -0.73 -15.30 -16.04
C GLU A 57 -0.46 -13.90 -15.47
N LYS A 58 0.53 -13.20 -16.06
CA LYS A 58 0.94 -11.87 -15.61
C LYS A 58 -0.18 -10.84 -15.74
N LEU A 59 -0.13 -9.81 -14.88
CA LEU A 59 -1.04 -8.66 -14.97
C LEU A 59 -0.35 -7.49 -15.66
N LEU A 60 -1.14 -6.63 -16.33
CA LEU A 60 -0.62 -5.33 -16.71
C LEU A 60 -0.42 -4.46 -15.48
N ALA A 61 0.74 -3.82 -15.40
CA ALA A 61 1.15 -2.99 -14.29
C ALA A 61 1.94 -1.76 -14.74
N ALA A 62 2.03 -0.78 -13.86
CA ALA A 62 2.87 0.39 -14.02
C ALA A 62 3.36 0.87 -12.66
N SER A 63 4.47 1.61 -12.64
CA SER A 63 4.94 2.30 -11.46
C SER A 63 5.18 3.79 -11.70
N HIS A 64 5.27 4.54 -10.59
CA HIS A 64 5.66 5.95 -10.60
C HIS A 64 6.38 6.32 -9.31
N VAL A 65 7.55 6.90 -9.45
CA VAL A 65 8.31 7.46 -8.33
C VAL A 65 7.98 8.95 -8.21
N ILE A 66 7.26 9.32 -7.15
CA ILE A 66 6.98 10.74 -6.82
C ILE A 66 8.23 11.37 -6.24
N ASN A 67 8.83 10.73 -5.22
CA ASN A 67 10.12 11.07 -4.66
C ASN A 67 10.90 9.77 -4.34
N GLY A 68 12.17 9.71 -4.70
CA GLY A 68 12.91 8.45 -4.82
C GLY A 68 13.80 8.07 -3.63
N PHE A 69 13.58 8.60 -2.42
CA PHE A 69 14.34 8.20 -1.23
C PHE A 69 13.85 6.84 -0.67
N GLY A 70 13.83 5.81 -1.52
CA GLY A 70 13.32 4.47 -1.22
C GLY A 70 14.17 3.35 -1.84
N LYS A 71 13.95 2.11 -1.42
CA LYS A 71 14.70 0.89 -1.82
C LYS A 71 13.75 -0.21 -2.34
N THR A 72 12.60 0.17 -2.88
CA THR A 72 11.67 -0.74 -3.53
C THR A 72 12.34 -1.48 -4.68
N THR A 73 12.16 -2.80 -4.77
CA THR A 73 12.70 -3.65 -5.85
C THR A 73 11.65 -4.04 -6.87
N GLY A 74 12.09 -4.51 -8.04
CA GLY A 74 11.21 -5.03 -9.10
C GLY A 74 10.66 -3.98 -10.06
N LEU A 75 10.86 -2.68 -9.84
CA LEU A 75 10.27 -1.60 -10.66
C LEU A 75 10.86 -1.53 -12.06
N VAL A 76 12.13 -1.87 -12.25
CA VAL A 76 12.81 -1.79 -13.56
C VAL A 76 12.08 -2.62 -14.62
N GLN A 77 11.70 -3.86 -14.28
CA GLN A 77 10.98 -4.72 -15.21
C GLN A 77 9.51 -4.28 -15.39
N ILE A 78 8.85 -3.79 -14.33
CA ILE A 78 7.50 -3.23 -14.42
C ILE A 78 7.49 -2.03 -15.37
N ASP A 79 8.46 -1.13 -15.25
CA ASP A 79 8.51 0.08 -16.08
C ASP A 79 8.85 -0.21 -17.54
N GLU A 80 9.68 -1.24 -17.81
CA GLU A 80 10.08 -1.61 -19.18
C GLU A 80 9.06 -2.51 -19.86
N LEU A 81 8.53 -3.53 -19.15
CA LEU A 81 7.67 -4.56 -19.74
C LEU A 81 6.18 -4.32 -19.48
N GLY A 82 5.81 -3.44 -18.53
CA GLY A 82 4.42 -3.15 -18.20
C GLY A 82 3.68 -4.31 -17.54
N THR A 83 4.39 -5.25 -16.88
CA THR A 83 3.80 -6.46 -16.32
C THR A 83 4.25 -6.75 -14.89
N LEU A 84 3.32 -7.32 -14.10
CA LEU A 84 3.53 -7.86 -12.75
C LEU A 84 3.39 -9.37 -12.78
N GLU A 85 4.37 -10.10 -12.22
CA GLU A 85 4.44 -11.57 -12.28
C GLU A 85 4.65 -12.26 -10.92
N THR A 86 4.61 -11.49 -9.81
CA THR A 86 4.73 -12.00 -8.44
C THR A 86 3.70 -11.35 -7.51
N PRO A 87 3.46 -11.91 -6.32
CA PRO A 87 2.91 -11.13 -5.21
C PRO A 87 3.72 -9.85 -4.97
N ILE A 88 3.08 -8.84 -4.36
CA ILE A 88 3.76 -7.61 -3.90
C ILE A 88 3.92 -7.72 -2.39
N LEU A 89 5.17 -7.60 -1.90
CA LEU A 89 5.48 -7.69 -0.49
C LEU A 89 5.91 -6.33 0.07
N PHE A 90 5.60 -6.10 1.33
CA PHE A 90 5.95 -4.89 2.06
C PHE A 90 6.70 -5.26 3.34
N THR A 91 7.72 -4.49 3.68
CA THR A 91 8.53 -4.71 4.89
C THR A 91 9.25 -3.43 5.31
N ASN A 92 10.20 -3.51 6.24
CA ASN A 92 11.08 -2.40 6.57
C ASN A 92 12.30 -2.33 5.64
N THR A 93 12.94 -1.15 5.60
CA THR A 93 14.04 -0.83 4.69
C THR A 93 15.20 -1.83 4.72
N LEU A 94 15.61 -2.32 5.88
CA LEU A 94 16.77 -3.22 5.98
C LEU A 94 16.43 -4.69 5.73
N SER A 95 15.14 -5.03 5.68
CA SER A 95 14.67 -6.41 5.47
C SER A 95 14.31 -6.72 4.00
N VAL A 96 14.42 -5.75 3.08
CA VAL A 96 14.08 -5.93 1.66
C VAL A 96 14.78 -7.14 1.06
N GLY A 97 16.09 -7.32 1.25
CA GLY A 97 16.82 -8.44 0.68
C GLY A 97 16.37 -9.81 1.21
N THR A 98 16.02 -9.92 2.50
CA THR A 98 15.49 -11.16 3.08
C THR A 98 14.12 -11.49 2.50
N VAL A 99 13.24 -10.48 2.41
CA VAL A 99 11.88 -10.64 1.88
C VAL A 99 11.91 -10.96 0.38
N GLU A 100 12.80 -10.33 -0.38
CA GLU A 100 13.01 -10.61 -1.81
C GLU A 100 13.49 -12.06 -2.04
N THR A 101 14.47 -12.53 -1.26
CA THR A 101 14.94 -13.90 -1.33
C THR A 101 13.82 -14.91 -1.02
N ALA A 102 13.00 -14.63 0.00
CA ALA A 102 11.87 -15.49 0.35
C ALA A 102 10.80 -15.51 -0.75
N LEU A 103 10.51 -14.35 -1.37
CA LEU A 103 9.58 -14.27 -2.50
C LEU A 103 10.08 -15.07 -3.70
N VAL A 104 11.38 -15.00 -4.03
CA VAL A 104 11.98 -15.84 -5.08
C VAL A 104 11.79 -17.32 -4.77
N LYS A 105 12.08 -17.76 -3.54
CA LYS A 105 11.87 -19.16 -3.11
C LYS A 105 10.41 -19.60 -3.22
N TYR A 106 9.47 -18.70 -2.84
CA TYR A 106 8.03 -18.95 -2.99
C TYR A 106 7.64 -19.18 -4.45
N MET A 107 8.13 -18.33 -5.36
CA MET A 107 7.85 -18.44 -6.79
C MET A 107 8.47 -19.69 -7.41
N LEU A 108 9.72 -20.02 -7.08
CA LEU A 108 10.41 -21.23 -7.54
C LEU A 108 9.72 -22.53 -7.09
N ALA A 109 9.14 -22.53 -5.87
CA ALA A 109 8.41 -23.69 -5.36
C ALA A 109 7.12 -23.98 -6.15
N GLN A 110 6.52 -22.97 -6.76
CA GLN A 110 5.28 -23.08 -7.54
C GLN A 110 5.53 -23.23 -9.03
N ASN A 111 6.66 -22.72 -9.53
CA ASN A 111 7.00 -22.63 -10.96
C ASN A 111 8.36 -23.28 -11.22
N PRO A 112 8.40 -24.62 -11.39
CA PRO A 112 9.66 -25.37 -11.55
C PRO A 112 10.38 -25.10 -12.88
N ASP A 113 9.77 -24.38 -13.81
CA ASP A 113 10.32 -23.98 -15.10
C ASP A 113 11.16 -22.69 -15.03
N ILE A 114 11.04 -21.89 -13.97
CA ILE A 114 11.85 -20.68 -13.77
C ILE A 114 13.33 -21.05 -13.71
N CYS A 115 14.15 -20.40 -14.57
CA CYS A 115 15.60 -20.66 -14.74
C CYS A 115 15.98 -22.08 -15.19
N GLU A 116 15.01 -22.94 -15.52
CA GLU A 116 15.25 -24.26 -16.08
C GLU A 116 14.90 -24.29 -17.57
N THR A 117 13.70 -23.90 -17.94
CA THR A 117 13.22 -23.88 -19.33
C THR A 117 12.78 -22.50 -19.80
N THR A 118 12.70 -21.54 -18.91
CA THR A 118 12.36 -20.14 -19.19
C THR A 118 13.29 -19.18 -18.44
N GLY A 119 13.01 -17.87 -18.50
CA GLY A 119 13.78 -16.82 -17.82
C GLY A 119 13.64 -16.85 -16.30
N SER A 120 14.20 -15.82 -15.65
CA SER A 120 14.09 -15.60 -14.20
C SER A 120 12.75 -14.94 -13.82
N VAL A 121 12.53 -14.77 -12.52
CA VAL A 121 11.37 -14.10 -11.95
C VAL A 121 11.76 -12.70 -11.45
N ASN A 122 10.83 -11.74 -11.53
CA ASN A 122 11.00 -10.36 -11.05
C ASN A 122 10.24 -10.14 -9.72
N PRO A 123 10.89 -10.33 -8.56
CA PRO A 123 10.26 -10.11 -7.27
C PRO A 123 9.98 -8.62 -7.01
N VAL A 124 8.81 -8.31 -6.47
CA VAL A 124 8.42 -6.93 -6.10
C VAL A 124 8.33 -6.82 -4.58
N VAL A 125 9.23 -6.03 -3.99
CA VAL A 125 9.27 -5.76 -2.55
C VAL A 125 9.35 -4.26 -2.29
N CYS A 126 8.36 -3.75 -1.56
CA CYS A 126 8.22 -2.36 -1.17
C CYS A 126 8.64 -2.16 0.30
N GLU A 127 9.06 -0.94 0.65
CA GLU A 127 9.55 -0.70 2.00
C GLU A 127 9.25 0.72 2.52
N CYS A 128 9.15 0.82 3.85
CA CYS A 128 9.31 2.06 4.58
C CYS A 128 10.20 1.86 5.80
N ASN A 129 10.84 2.94 6.28
CA ASN A 129 11.79 2.87 7.39
C ASN A 129 11.07 2.95 8.75
N ASP A 130 11.07 1.85 9.50
CA ASP A 130 10.44 1.73 10.82
C ASP A 130 11.38 1.98 12.01
N SER A 131 12.62 2.42 11.79
CA SER A 131 13.63 2.65 12.84
C SER A 131 13.19 3.61 13.97
N GLY A 132 12.10 4.33 13.75
CA GLY A 132 11.51 5.21 14.74
C GLY A 132 10.86 4.47 15.92
N LEU A 133 10.44 3.22 15.75
CA LEU A 133 9.78 2.36 16.73
C LEU A 133 10.36 0.96 16.81
N ASN A 134 11.10 0.52 15.80
CA ASN A 134 11.64 -0.82 15.67
C ASN A 134 13.17 -0.83 15.83
N ASP A 135 13.72 -1.83 16.50
CA ASP A 135 15.14 -2.18 16.38
C ASP A 135 15.43 -2.72 14.99
N ILE A 136 15.45 -1.83 14.00
CA ILE A 136 15.65 -2.18 12.58
C ILE A 136 17.01 -2.84 12.33
N ARG A 137 18.03 -2.55 13.17
CA ARG A 137 19.39 -3.10 13.02
C ARG A 137 19.48 -4.56 13.45
N GLY A 138 18.53 -5.04 14.26
CA GLY A 138 18.45 -6.44 14.67
C GLY A 138 18.05 -7.39 13.53
N LEU A 139 17.56 -6.88 12.38
CA LEU A 139 17.18 -7.67 11.20
C LEU A 139 16.21 -8.80 11.54
N HIS A 140 15.18 -8.50 12.32
CA HIS A 140 14.28 -9.49 12.92
C HIS A 140 13.33 -10.18 11.93
N VAL A 141 13.12 -9.63 10.72
CA VAL A 141 12.31 -10.25 9.69
C VAL A 141 13.04 -11.44 9.07
N THR A 142 12.39 -12.58 9.07
CA THR A 142 12.89 -13.85 8.51
C THR A 142 12.10 -14.27 7.26
N GLU A 143 12.61 -15.25 6.52
CA GLU A 143 11.89 -15.83 5.37
C GLU A 143 10.54 -16.45 5.79
N GLN A 144 10.47 -17.07 7.00
CA GLN A 144 9.24 -17.66 7.52
C GLN A 144 8.13 -16.60 7.67
N ASN A 145 8.47 -15.38 8.10
CA ASN A 145 7.48 -14.31 8.23
C ASN A 145 6.86 -13.93 6.88
N VAL A 146 7.59 -14.09 5.78
CA VAL A 146 7.06 -13.90 4.42
C VAL A 146 6.04 -14.99 4.08
N PHE A 147 6.38 -16.25 4.34
CA PHE A 147 5.46 -17.37 4.07
C PHE A 147 4.21 -17.28 4.94
N ASP A 148 4.34 -16.86 6.20
CA ASP A 148 3.22 -16.65 7.11
C ASP A 148 2.29 -15.52 6.61
N ALA A 149 2.85 -14.40 6.13
CA ALA A 149 2.08 -13.30 5.56
C ALA A 149 1.33 -13.71 4.28
N LEU A 150 1.97 -14.49 3.39
CA LEU A 150 1.35 -15.03 2.18
C LEU A 150 0.21 -16.01 2.52
N ALA A 151 0.39 -16.83 3.56
CA ALA A 151 -0.63 -17.78 4.02
C ALA A 151 -1.83 -17.10 4.69
N ASP A 152 -1.66 -15.90 5.30
CA ASP A 152 -2.73 -15.12 5.94
C ASP A 152 -3.60 -14.33 4.93
N CYS A 153 -3.27 -14.33 3.64
CA CYS A 153 -3.97 -13.51 2.65
C CYS A 153 -5.47 -13.80 2.56
N LYS A 154 -6.27 -12.77 2.77
CA LYS A 154 -7.74 -12.80 2.78
C LYS A 154 -8.35 -11.47 2.31
N ALA A 155 -9.63 -11.47 1.95
CA ALA A 155 -10.31 -10.25 1.51
C ALA A 155 -10.53 -9.25 2.65
N ASP A 156 -10.99 -9.71 3.83
CA ASP A 156 -11.17 -8.84 5.00
C ASP A 156 -9.95 -8.93 5.91
N PHE A 157 -8.93 -8.15 5.60
CA PHE A 157 -7.66 -8.04 6.33
C PHE A 157 -7.68 -6.89 7.35
N ALA A 158 -6.78 -6.92 8.34
CA ALA A 158 -6.62 -5.86 9.33
C ALA A 158 -5.88 -4.64 8.75
N GLU A 159 -6.14 -3.46 9.31
CA GLU A 159 -5.47 -2.19 9.00
C GLU A 159 -4.78 -1.60 10.24
N GLY A 160 -4.02 -0.52 10.08
CA GLY A 160 -3.28 0.15 11.16
C GLY A 160 -1.93 -0.48 11.45
N ALA A 161 -1.67 -0.75 12.73
CA ALA A 161 -0.37 -1.21 13.25
C ALA A 161 -0.15 -2.71 13.08
N VAL A 162 -0.29 -3.24 11.86
CA VAL A 162 -0.18 -4.67 11.54
C VAL A 162 0.82 -4.93 10.41
N GLY A 163 1.40 -6.13 10.37
CA GLY A 163 2.36 -6.53 9.34
C GLY A 163 3.50 -5.52 9.22
N ALA A 164 3.84 -5.16 7.98
CA ALA A 164 4.83 -4.12 7.68
C ALA A 164 4.48 -2.76 8.31
N GLY A 165 3.21 -2.50 8.59
CA GLY A 165 2.74 -1.26 9.22
C GLY A 165 3.04 -1.14 10.72
N ARG A 166 3.50 -2.20 11.40
CA ARG A 166 3.66 -2.23 12.86
C ARG A 166 4.53 -1.10 13.40
N GLY A 167 5.68 -0.84 12.81
CA GLY A 167 6.63 0.20 13.26
C GLY A 167 6.47 1.57 12.59
N MET A 168 5.49 1.75 11.71
CA MET A 168 5.36 2.94 10.87
C MET A 168 4.70 4.12 11.58
N ARG A 169 5.11 5.34 11.21
CA ARG A 169 4.59 6.61 11.73
C ARG A 169 4.12 7.48 10.58
N CYS A 170 2.87 7.90 10.61
CA CYS A 170 2.27 8.79 9.62
C CYS A 170 1.86 10.10 10.27
N HIS A 171 2.27 11.22 9.73
CA HIS A 171 2.07 12.55 10.33
C HIS A 171 2.50 12.62 11.81
N GLY A 172 3.62 11.98 12.16
CA GLY A 172 4.10 11.92 13.53
C GLY A 172 3.30 11.04 14.48
N LEU A 173 2.15 10.56 14.07
CA LEU A 173 1.27 9.63 14.79
C LEU A 173 1.56 8.19 14.37
N LYS A 174 0.95 7.22 15.07
CA LYS A 174 1.00 5.84 14.65
C LYS A 174 0.22 5.67 13.35
N GLY A 175 0.91 5.24 12.30
CA GLY A 175 0.38 4.91 10.97
C GLY A 175 0.42 3.41 10.69
N GLY A 176 0.65 3.03 9.45
CA GLY A 176 0.80 1.63 9.03
C GLY A 176 0.01 1.29 7.79
N ILE A 177 -0.71 0.17 7.82
CA ILE A 177 -1.53 -0.28 6.69
C ILE A 177 -2.87 0.47 6.68
N GLY A 178 -3.23 0.99 5.52
CA GLY A 178 -4.56 1.57 5.29
C GLY A 178 -5.07 1.23 3.91
N SER A 179 -6.39 1.20 3.76
CA SER A 179 -7.00 0.80 2.49
C SER A 179 -8.34 1.49 2.27
N ALA A 180 -8.70 1.63 0.99
CA ALA A 180 -10.01 2.12 0.56
C ALA A 180 -10.34 1.61 -0.84
N SER A 181 -11.62 1.70 -1.23
CA SER A 181 -12.07 1.40 -2.58
C SER A 181 -13.11 2.41 -3.08
N ARG A 182 -13.25 2.50 -4.39
CA ARG A 182 -14.32 3.26 -5.07
C ARG A 182 -14.92 2.45 -6.19
N VAL A 183 -16.23 2.56 -6.35
CA VAL A 183 -16.97 1.98 -7.47
C VAL A 183 -17.16 3.05 -8.54
N VAL A 184 -16.84 2.70 -9.78
CA VAL A 184 -17.00 3.53 -10.96
C VAL A 184 -17.91 2.82 -11.96
N GLU A 185 -18.96 3.48 -12.42
CA GLU A 185 -19.82 2.97 -13.48
C GLU A 185 -19.27 3.37 -14.84
N LEU A 186 -19.10 2.39 -15.73
CA LEU A 186 -18.69 2.57 -17.12
C LEU A 186 -19.62 1.71 -18.00
N ASP A 187 -20.31 2.35 -18.94
CA ASP A 187 -21.23 1.69 -19.87
C ASP A 187 -22.29 0.80 -19.17
N GLY A 188 -22.81 1.26 -18.02
CA GLY A 188 -23.84 0.55 -17.25
C GLY A 188 -23.31 -0.64 -16.42
N LYS A 189 -21.99 -0.81 -16.32
CA LYS A 189 -21.33 -1.83 -15.50
C LYS A 189 -20.50 -1.16 -14.41
N ASN A 190 -20.58 -1.70 -13.20
CA ASN A 190 -19.77 -1.28 -12.07
C ASN A 190 -18.40 -1.95 -12.08
N TYR A 191 -17.38 -1.15 -11.89
CA TYR A 191 -15.99 -1.55 -11.72
C TYR A 191 -15.44 -0.99 -10.40
N THR A 192 -14.37 -1.59 -9.90
CA THR A 192 -13.75 -1.20 -8.64
C THR A 192 -12.34 -0.68 -8.87
N ILE A 193 -12.00 0.40 -8.16
CA ILE A 193 -10.62 0.83 -7.94
C ILE A 193 -10.37 0.75 -6.44
N GLY A 194 -9.31 0.06 -6.05
CA GLY A 194 -8.88 -0.04 -4.66
C GLY A 194 -7.47 0.52 -4.46
N SER A 195 -7.19 0.98 -3.25
CA SER A 195 -5.86 1.41 -2.82
C SER A 195 -5.48 0.73 -1.51
N LEU A 196 -4.20 0.37 -1.39
CA LEU A 196 -3.53 -0.02 -0.15
C LEU A 196 -2.33 0.90 0.05
N VAL A 197 -2.12 1.38 1.27
CA VAL A 197 -0.91 2.15 1.61
C VAL A 197 -0.13 1.50 2.74
N LEU A 198 1.20 1.59 2.67
CA LEU A 198 2.09 1.48 3.81
C LEU A 198 2.54 2.90 4.16
N SER A 199 1.88 3.53 5.15
CA SER A 199 2.05 4.95 5.47
C SER A 199 3.07 5.18 6.57
N ASN A 200 4.13 5.92 6.26
CA ASN A 200 5.21 6.29 7.19
C ASN A 200 5.80 7.65 6.79
N HIS A 201 4.98 8.68 6.61
CA HIS A 201 5.40 9.96 6.02
C HIS A 201 4.71 11.17 6.67
N ALA A 202 5.13 12.35 6.26
CA ALA A 202 4.55 13.66 6.52
C ALA A 202 4.63 14.13 7.98
N MET A 203 4.26 15.39 8.19
CA MET A 203 4.37 16.13 9.46
C MET A 203 2.99 16.26 10.12
N PHE A 204 2.95 16.25 11.47
CA PHE A 204 1.70 16.39 12.22
C PHE A 204 0.98 17.71 11.92
N ASP A 205 1.74 18.81 11.89
CA ASP A 205 1.17 20.15 11.72
C ASP A 205 0.52 20.36 10.34
N ASP A 206 0.88 19.53 9.37
CA ASP A 206 0.31 19.57 8.03
C ASP A 206 -0.91 18.64 7.86
N LEU A 207 -1.21 17.78 8.84
CA LEU A 207 -2.29 16.80 8.73
C LEU A 207 -3.65 17.45 8.47
N MET A 208 -4.28 17.02 7.37
CA MET A 208 -5.63 17.37 6.99
C MET A 208 -6.54 16.13 7.12
N VAL A 209 -7.64 16.27 7.81
CA VAL A 209 -8.65 15.22 7.98
C VAL A 209 -9.95 15.64 7.32
N GLY A 210 -10.26 15.06 6.16
CA GLY A 210 -11.45 15.45 5.40
C GLY A 210 -11.49 16.93 5.01
N GLY A 211 -10.33 17.51 4.72
CA GLY A 211 -10.20 18.94 4.38
C GLY A 211 -10.11 19.89 5.59
N THR A 212 -10.11 19.37 6.82
CA THR A 212 -9.98 20.15 8.05
C THR A 212 -8.58 19.97 8.64
N PRO A 213 -7.82 21.06 8.92
CA PRO A 213 -6.55 20.97 9.62
C PRO A 213 -6.69 20.30 10.99
N ILE A 214 -5.76 19.40 11.33
CA ILE A 214 -5.82 18.66 12.60
C ILE A 214 -5.88 19.56 13.83
N GLN A 215 -5.25 20.74 13.79
CA GLN A 215 -5.23 21.72 14.88
C GLN A 215 -6.62 22.31 15.18
N GLN A 216 -7.57 22.20 14.25
CA GLN A 216 -8.97 22.59 14.48
C GLN A 216 -9.79 21.45 15.12
N LEU A 217 -9.30 20.23 15.05
CA LEU A 217 -9.98 19.05 15.59
C LEU A 217 -9.48 18.72 17.01
N LEU A 218 -8.22 19.00 17.29
CA LEU A 218 -7.62 18.76 18.60
C LEU A 218 -6.46 19.73 18.88
N GLU A 219 -6.34 20.12 20.14
CA GLU A 219 -5.18 20.84 20.66
C GLU A 219 -4.15 19.82 21.16
N ALA A 220 -3.36 19.26 20.27
CA ALA A 220 -2.26 18.36 20.59
C ALA A 220 -0.95 18.94 20.07
N HIS A 221 0.12 18.74 20.80
CA HIS A 221 1.47 19.06 20.37
C HIS A 221 2.24 17.75 20.17
N ILE A 222 2.58 17.44 18.93
CA ILE A 222 3.52 16.38 18.60
C ILE A 222 4.87 17.07 18.33
N PRO A 223 5.96 16.65 19.01
CA PRO A 223 7.25 17.28 18.79
C PRO A 223 7.61 17.37 17.32
N PRO A 224 8.12 18.49 16.82
CA PRO A 224 8.52 18.66 15.43
C PRO A 224 9.49 17.54 15.04
N HIS A 225 9.31 16.97 13.88
CA HIS A 225 10.22 16.01 13.28
C HIS A 225 10.42 16.38 11.81
N GLU A 226 11.54 15.97 11.22
CA GLU A 226 11.72 16.15 9.80
C GLU A 226 10.91 15.10 9.03
N ASP A 227 10.35 15.50 7.88
CA ASP A 227 9.74 14.57 6.93
C ASP A 227 10.83 13.75 6.22
N LYS A 228 11.22 12.66 6.88
CA LYS A 228 12.21 11.65 6.42
C LYS A 228 11.56 10.28 6.31
N GLY A 229 10.25 10.26 6.19
CA GLY A 229 9.49 9.04 6.10
C GLY A 229 9.42 8.49 4.67
N SER A 230 8.41 7.67 4.42
CA SER A 230 8.12 7.10 3.10
C SER A 230 6.66 6.69 3.05
N ILE A 231 6.10 6.58 1.86
CA ILE A 231 4.80 5.93 1.65
C ILE A 231 4.85 5.09 0.39
N ILE A 232 4.35 3.86 0.50
CA ILE A 232 4.05 3.03 -0.67
C ILE A 232 2.55 3.07 -0.88
N THR A 233 2.14 3.25 -2.13
CA THR A 233 0.74 3.23 -2.56
C THR A 233 0.54 2.19 -3.65
N GLU A 234 -0.29 1.19 -3.37
CA GLU A 234 -0.74 0.22 -4.35
C GLU A 234 -2.14 0.58 -4.85
N LEU A 235 -2.33 0.51 -6.16
CA LEU A 235 -3.61 0.70 -6.84
C LEU A 235 -3.97 -0.57 -7.58
N ALA A 236 -5.15 -1.09 -7.32
CA ALA A 236 -5.71 -2.23 -8.05
C ALA A 236 -7.03 -1.86 -8.73
N THR A 237 -7.32 -2.48 -9.86
CA THR A 237 -8.63 -2.29 -10.52
C THR A 237 -9.00 -3.51 -11.37
N ASP A 238 -10.30 -3.73 -11.59
CA ASP A 238 -10.84 -4.66 -12.57
C ASP A 238 -11.26 -3.96 -13.89
N ILE A 239 -10.94 -2.68 -14.04
CA ILE A 239 -11.13 -1.94 -15.29
C ILE A 239 -10.04 -2.35 -16.28
N PRO A 240 -10.38 -2.67 -17.54
CA PRO A 240 -9.38 -2.97 -18.57
C PRO A 240 -8.61 -1.70 -18.95
N LEU A 241 -7.38 -1.62 -18.49
CA LEU A 241 -6.47 -0.50 -18.73
C LEU A 241 -5.18 -0.98 -19.39
N SER A 242 -4.59 -0.13 -20.24
CA SER A 242 -3.21 -0.32 -20.70
C SER A 242 -2.22 0.11 -19.61
N GLU A 243 -0.96 -0.33 -19.71
CA GLU A 243 0.16 0.09 -18.87
C GLU A 243 0.25 1.64 -18.83
N ARG A 244 0.17 2.31 -19.96
CA ARG A 244 0.16 3.77 -20.06
C ARG A 244 -0.97 4.41 -19.24
N GLN A 245 -2.16 3.83 -19.22
CA GLN A 245 -3.30 4.34 -18.44
C GLN A 245 -3.11 4.08 -16.96
N LEU A 246 -2.57 2.92 -16.55
CA LEU A 246 -2.19 2.62 -15.17
C LEU A 246 -1.15 3.63 -14.65
N ARG A 247 -0.13 3.97 -15.44
CA ARG A 247 0.87 5.00 -15.10
C ARG A 247 0.20 6.37 -14.87
N ARG A 248 -0.81 6.73 -15.67
CA ARG A 248 -1.61 7.95 -15.44
C ARG A 248 -2.40 7.90 -14.13
N LEU A 249 -2.86 6.71 -13.69
CA LEU A 249 -3.46 6.55 -12.36
C LEU A 249 -2.42 6.75 -11.26
N CYS A 250 -1.23 6.16 -11.37
CA CYS A 250 -0.14 6.35 -10.42
C CYS A 250 0.17 7.84 -10.18
N HIS A 251 0.20 8.67 -11.23
CA HIS A 251 0.41 10.12 -11.10
C HIS A 251 -0.70 10.83 -10.28
N ARG A 252 -1.90 10.27 -10.14
CA ARG A 252 -3.00 10.86 -9.36
C ARG A 252 -2.96 10.51 -7.89
N ALA A 253 -2.14 9.54 -7.50
CA ALA A 253 -1.93 9.23 -6.09
C ALA A 253 -1.44 10.46 -5.30
N LEU A 254 -0.55 11.27 -5.89
CA LEU A 254 -0.07 12.52 -5.27
C LEU A 254 -1.22 13.47 -4.89
N VAL A 255 -2.33 13.49 -5.65
CA VAL A 255 -3.49 14.33 -5.33
C VAL A 255 -4.13 13.88 -4.01
N GLY A 256 -4.27 12.56 -3.79
CA GLY A 256 -4.78 12.00 -2.54
C GLY A 256 -3.82 12.27 -1.37
N LEU A 257 -2.53 12.06 -1.56
CA LEU A 257 -1.49 12.36 -0.56
C LEU A 257 -1.52 13.84 -0.15
N SER A 258 -1.58 14.75 -1.12
CA SER A 258 -1.62 16.20 -0.86
C SER A 258 -2.88 16.62 -0.09
N ARG A 259 -4.01 15.90 -0.24
CA ARG A 259 -5.24 16.17 0.51
C ARG A 259 -5.13 15.81 1.99
N THR A 260 -4.21 14.93 2.36
CA THR A 260 -3.88 14.63 3.76
C THR A 260 -2.80 15.55 4.34
N GLY A 261 -2.26 16.50 3.53
CA GLY A 261 -1.25 17.46 3.95
C GLY A 261 0.18 17.07 3.58
N SER A 262 0.41 15.95 2.89
CA SER A 262 1.76 15.61 2.40
C SER A 262 2.20 16.54 1.28
N TYR A 263 3.44 17.02 1.36
CA TYR A 263 4.11 17.81 0.32
C TYR A 263 5.28 17.08 -0.31
N SER A 264 5.44 15.77 -0.05
CA SER A 264 6.50 14.92 -0.62
C SER A 264 7.91 15.43 -0.33
N GLY A 265 8.29 15.43 0.95
CA GLY A 265 9.58 15.94 1.41
C GLY A 265 10.78 15.22 0.78
N ASN A 266 11.92 15.94 0.61
CA ASN A 266 13.13 15.41 -0.05
C ASN A 266 13.66 14.09 0.56
N GLY A 267 13.45 13.87 1.87
CA GLY A 267 13.86 12.64 2.58
C GLY A 267 12.83 11.51 2.53
N SER A 268 11.71 11.67 1.83
CA SER A 268 10.63 10.70 1.72
C SER A 268 10.79 9.79 0.50
N GLY A 269 10.50 8.49 0.63
CA GLY A 269 10.39 7.56 -0.49
C GLY A 269 8.92 7.37 -0.83
N GLU A 270 8.44 8.02 -1.89
CA GLU A 270 7.03 7.98 -2.30
C GLU A 270 6.90 7.28 -3.64
N ILE A 271 6.46 6.03 -3.56
CA ILE A 271 6.40 5.11 -4.70
C ILE A 271 4.98 4.60 -4.86
N VAL A 272 4.50 4.61 -6.09
CA VAL A 272 3.16 4.16 -6.47
C VAL A 272 3.29 3.02 -7.47
N LEU A 273 2.58 1.92 -7.24
CA LEU A 273 2.39 0.86 -8.21
C LEU A 273 0.89 0.75 -8.54
N ALA A 274 0.59 0.29 -9.73
CA ALA A 274 -0.79 0.04 -10.16
C ALA A 274 -0.85 -1.20 -11.03
N PHE A 275 -1.91 -2.00 -10.88
CA PHE A 275 -2.19 -3.14 -11.76
C PHE A 275 -3.69 -3.27 -12.07
N THR A 276 -3.99 -3.96 -13.17
CA THR A 276 -5.36 -4.35 -13.50
C THR A 276 -5.51 -5.86 -13.55
N THR A 277 -6.62 -6.36 -12.99
CA THR A 277 -6.98 -7.79 -13.05
C THR A 277 -7.77 -8.17 -14.30
N ALA A 278 -8.11 -7.19 -15.15
CA ALA A 278 -8.97 -7.39 -16.33
C ALA A 278 -8.27 -8.09 -17.49
N ASN A 279 -7.00 -7.76 -17.74
CA ASN A 279 -6.22 -8.36 -18.82
C ASN A 279 -5.15 -9.29 -18.22
N ARG A 280 -5.01 -10.48 -18.83
CA ARG A 280 -3.98 -11.47 -18.49
C ARG A 280 -2.96 -11.57 -19.61
N MET A 281 -1.69 -11.55 -19.26
CA MET A 281 -0.58 -11.72 -20.18
C MET A 281 0.01 -13.13 -19.98
N PRO A 282 -0.26 -14.09 -20.89
CA PRO A 282 0.29 -15.43 -20.76
C PRO A 282 1.82 -15.40 -20.91
N HIS A 283 2.51 -16.18 -20.06
CA HIS A 283 3.96 -16.28 -20.10
C HIS A 283 4.46 -16.92 -21.41
N TYR A 284 3.79 -18.00 -21.83
CA TYR A 284 4.07 -18.67 -23.08
C TYR A 284 3.13 -18.22 -24.19
N ALA A 285 3.68 -17.90 -25.34
CA ALA A 285 2.91 -17.42 -26.50
C ALA A 285 2.35 -18.58 -27.34
N ASP A 286 1.05 -18.83 -27.22
CA ASP A 286 0.35 -19.71 -28.15
C ASP A 286 0.11 -19.04 -29.52
N LYS A 287 0.02 -17.72 -29.54
CA LYS A 287 -0.21 -16.88 -30.72
C LYS A 287 0.66 -15.63 -30.64
N ALA A 288 1.08 -15.14 -31.80
CA ALA A 288 1.87 -13.90 -31.91
C ALA A 288 1.07 -12.62 -31.55
N LEU A 289 -0.25 -12.66 -31.65
CA LEU A 289 -1.14 -11.52 -31.38
C LEU A 289 -2.07 -11.85 -30.22
N LEU A 290 -2.08 -10.98 -29.19
CA LEU A 290 -2.98 -11.07 -28.04
C LEU A 290 -4.09 -10.03 -28.17
N PRO A 291 -5.37 -10.43 -28.05
CA PRO A 291 -6.46 -9.48 -27.93
C PRO A 291 -6.44 -8.84 -26.56
N MET A 292 -6.54 -7.51 -26.49
CA MET A 292 -6.61 -6.76 -25.25
C MET A 292 -7.75 -5.75 -25.29
N THR A 293 -8.47 -5.66 -24.19
CA THR A 293 -9.49 -4.61 -24.01
C THR A 293 -8.85 -3.42 -23.30
N MET A 294 -9.21 -2.22 -23.72
CA MET A 294 -8.67 -0.99 -23.14
C MET A 294 -9.77 0.07 -23.05
N LEU A 295 -9.80 0.81 -21.93
CA LEU A 295 -10.67 1.96 -21.74
C LEU A 295 -10.35 3.06 -22.78
N HIS A 296 -11.36 3.71 -23.33
CA HIS A 296 -11.16 4.93 -24.12
C HIS A 296 -10.69 6.08 -23.21
N ASP A 297 -9.66 6.83 -23.63
CA ASP A 297 -9.05 7.87 -22.79
C ASP A 297 -10.02 8.98 -22.35
N ASP A 298 -11.05 9.29 -23.14
CA ASP A 298 -12.07 10.30 -22.78
C ASP A 298 -12.95 9.85 -21.60
N ALA A 299 -12.98 8.54 -21.28
CA ALA A 299 -13.71 7.98 -20.15
C ALA A 299 -12.86 7.86 -18.86
N ILE A 300 -11.60 8.32 -18.84
CA ILE A 300 -10.67 8.07 -17.74
C ILE A 300 -10.87 8.99 -16.52
N ASN A 301 -11.54 10.14 -16.65
CA ASN A 301 -11.65 11.13 -15.57
C ASN A 301 -12.31 10.61 -14.28
N PRO A 302 -13.37 9.78 -14.30
CA PRO A 302 -13.90 9.17 -13.08
C PRO A 302 -12.85 8.35 -12.30
N LEU A 303 -11.93 7.67 -13.02
CA LEU A 303 -10.85 6.88 -12.42
C LEU A 303 -9.83 7.78 -11.71
N PHE A 304 -9.49 8.93 -12.27
CA PHE A 304 -8.60 9.90 -11.63
C PHE A 304 -9.17 10.42 -10.32
N ARG A 305 -10.49 10.69 -10.29
CA ARG A 305 -11.19 11.05 -9.06
C ARG A 305 -11.16 9.89 -8.06
N ALA A 306 -11.49 8.68 -8.49
CA ALA A 306 -11.49 7.49 -7.65
C ALA A 306 -10.14 7.26 -6.98
N VAL A 307 -9.03 7.37 -7.72
CA VAL A 307 -7.67 7.24 -7.17
C VAL A 307 -7.41 8.31 -6.11
N ALA A 308 -7.72 9.58 -6.37
CA ALA A 308 -7.50 10.65 -5.41
C ALA A 308 -8.28 10.42 -4.10
N GLU A 309 -9.55 9.99 -4.20
CA GLU A 309 -10.39 9.67 -3.04
C GLU A 309 -9.93 8.42 -2.30
N CYS A 310 -9.56 7.33 -3.02
CA CYS A 310 -9.03 6.11 -2.41
C CYS A 310 -7.75 6.37 -1.63
N VAL A 311 -6.78 7.08 -2.21
CA VAL A 311 -5.48 7.33 -1.58
C VAL A 311 -5.64 8.23 -0.35
N GLU A 312 -6.43 9.31 -0.43
CA GLU A 312 -6.76 10.14 0.73
C GLU A 312 -7.34 9.30 1.86
N GLU A 313 -8.37 8.49 1.57
CA GLU A 313 -9.02 7.66 2.58
C GLU A 313 -8.10 6.54 3.10
N SER A 314 -7.28 5.93 2.27
CA SER A 314 -6.32 4.90 2.71
C SER A 314 -5.32 5.44 3.72
N VAL A 315 -4.77 6.65 3.50
CA VAL A 315 -3.88 7.29 4.49
C VAL A 315 -4.61 7.55 5.80
N LEU A 316 -5.80 8.13 5.75
CA LEU A 316 -6.62 8.38 6.94
C LEU A 316 -7.03 7.08 7.63
N SER A 317 -7.40 6.03 6.87
CA SER A 317 -7.72 4.71 7.40
C SER A 317 -6.57 4.13 8.20
N SER A 318 -5.32 4.27 7.72
CA SER A 318 -4.14 3.82 8.45
C SER A 318 -3.98 4.48 9.83
N LEU A 319 -4.37 5.76 9.96
CA LEU A 319 -4.34 6.52 11.22
C LEU A 319 -5.50 6.14 12.15
N PHE A 320 -6.71 5.95 11.61
CA PHE A 320 -7.91 5.65 12.39
C PHE A 320 -7.98 4.19 12.88
N HIS A 321 -7.26 3.26 12.25
CA HIS A 321 -7.17 1.86 12.65
C HIS A 321 -5.90 1.53 13.45
N ALA A 322 -4.96 2.47 13.57
CA ALA A 322 -3.78 2.27 14.39
C ALA A 322 -4.10 2.29 15.89
N GLU A 323 -3.27 1.62 16.67
CA GLU A 323 -3.22 1.68 18.13
C GLU A 323 -1.96 2.41 18.57
N THR A 324 -1.95 2.96 19.78
CA THR A 324 -0.73 3.51 20.41
C THR A 324 0.30 2.40 20.61
N VAL A 325 1.53 2.60 20.12
CA VAL A 325 2.59 1.59 20.18
C VAL A 325 3.79 2.13 20.94
N THR A 326 4.30 1.32 21.89
CA THR A 326 5.59 1.51 22.52
C THR A 326 6.57 0.48 21.95
N GLY A 327 7.73 0.93 21.51
CA GLY A 327 8.76 0.09 20.88
C GLY A 327 10.16 0.51 21.28
N TYR A 328 11.07 0.52 20.33
CA TYR A 328 12.52 0.65 20.50
C TYR A 328 12.92 1.78 21.48
N HIS A 329 13.73 1.42 22.48
CA HIS A 329 14.13 2.30 23.58
C HIS A 329 12.96 2.87 24.41
N GLY A 330 11.85 2.16 24.50
CA GLY A 330 10.66 2.60 25.24
C GLY A 330 9.93 3.79 24.61
N LYS A 331 10.22 4.12 23.36
CA LYS A 331 9.57 5.21 22.65
C LYS A 331 8.11 4.88 22.36
N THR A 332 7.22 5.76 22.75
CA THR A 332 5.77 5.63 22.52
C THR A 332 5.33 6.59 21.42
N VAL A 333 4.58 6.08 20.46
CA VAL A 333 3.93 6.87 19.39
C VAL A 333 2.42 6.71 19.53
N PRO A 334 1.69 7.83 19.78
CA PRO A 334 0.25 7.79 19.96
C PRO A 334 -0.48 7.54 18.63
N CYS A 335 -1.64 6.90 18.71
CA CYS A 335 -2.56 6.85 17.58
C CYS A 335 -3.51 8.07 17.57
N LEU A 336 -4.05 8.38 16.41
CA LEU A 336 -4.98 9.50 16.22
C LEU A 336 -6.23 9.36 17.09
N THR A 337 -6.79 8.15 17.18
CA THR A 337 -8.04 7.88 17.91
C THR A 337 -7.90 8.11 19.41
N ASP A 338 -6.78 7.76 20.02
CA ASP A 338 -6.53 8.00 21.45
C ASP A 338 -6.42 9.50 21.77
N LEU A 339 -5.86 10.29 20.85
CA LEU A 339 -5.81 11.75 20.99
C LEU A 339 -7.20 12.38 20.84
N LEU A 340 -7.98 11.97 19.85
CA LEU A 340 -9.34 12.48 19.61
C LEU A 340 -10.30 12.14 20.77
N GLU A 341 -10.11 10.99 21.42
CA GLU A 341 -10.91 10.52 22.55
C GLU A 341 -10.38 11.05 23.91
N GLY A 342 -9.29 11.82 23.92
CA GLY A 342 -8.69 12.38 25.14
C GLY A 342 -8.12 11.31 26.10
N LYS A 343 -7.77 10.13 25.59
CA LYS A 343 -7.19 9.01 26.37
C LYS A 343 -5.71 9.22 26.73
N ILE A 344 -5.04 10.12 26.02
CA ILE A 344 -3.63 10.46 26.27
C ILE A 344 -3.59 11.87 26.82
N GLU A 345 -3.07 12.01 28.06
CA GLU A 345 -2.88 13.31 28.69
C GLU A 345 -1.90 14.17 27.86
N ARG A 346 -2.27 15.43 27.72
CA ARG A 346 -1.42 16.46 27.13
C ARG A 346 -0.18 16.63 28.01
N LYS A 347 1.00 16.23 27.54
CA LYS A 347 2.24 16.70 28.17
C LYS A 347 2.47 18.13 27.73
N GLU A 348 2.37 19.06 28.69
CA GLU A 348 2.79 20.45 28.54
C GLU A 348 4.25 20.59 28.10
#